data_9e9c008f263a8e79f61151119f9d0216
#
_entry.id   9e9c008f263a8e79f61151119f9d0216
#
_cell.length_a   1.000
_cell.length_b   1.000
_cell.length_c   1.000
_cell.angle_alpha   90.00
_cell.angle_beta   90.00
_cell.angle_gamma   90.00
#
_symmetry.space_group_name_H-M   'P 1'
#
loop_
_entity.id
_entity.type
_entity.pdbx_description
1 polymer ?
#
loop_
_entity_poly.entity_id
_entity_poly.type
_entity_poly.pdbx_seq_one_letter_code
_entity_poly.pdbx_strand_id
1 'polypeptide(L)'
;MRTLDDIREEYEFLDGDDRYRLLIELGRELEAMPAALKTDATLVHGCSASVWVYPVRQEDGALHFMADSNAAITKGIVALVLSAVQDRPAGEVAVTDIEIGRAHV
;
A
#
# COMPACT_ATOMS: atom_id res chain seq x y z
N MET A 1 -11.60 -1.42 -0.96
CA MET A 1 -10.39 -1.74 -0.15
C MET A 1 -10.75 -1.72 1.33
N ARG A 2 -10.22 -2.66 2.10
CA ARG A 2 -10.43 -2.68 3.55
C ARG A 2 -9.83 -1.44 4.20
N THR A 3 -10.47 -0.92 5.25
CA THR A 3 -9.92 0.20 6.01
C THR A 3 -8.76 -0.27 6.90
N LEU A 4 -7.92 0.67 7.30
CA LEU A 4 -6.82 0.37 8.23
C LEU A 4 -7.35 -0.17 9.56
N ASP A 5 -8.48 0.36 10.06
CA ASP A 5 -9.10 -0.11 11.30
C ASP A 5 -9.61 -1.54 11.18
N ASP A 6 -10.24 -1.90 10.04
CA ASP A 6 -10.69 -3.27 9.77
C ASP A 6 -9.52 -4.24 9.77
N ILE A 7 -8.41 -3.86 9.16
CA ILE A 7 -7.20 -4.69 9.09
C ILE A 7 -6.60 -4.86 10.49
N ARG A 8 -6.55 -3.80 11.28
CA ARG A 8 -6.04 -3.85 12.65
C ARG A 8 -6.86 -4.81 13.51
N GLU A 9 -8.20 -4.72 13.45
CA GLU A 9 -9.09 -5.60 14.21
C GLU A 9 -8.86 -7.06 13.86
N GLU A 10 -8.78 -7.38 12.57
CA GLU A 10 -8.53 -8.73 12.11
C GLU A 10 -7.15 -9.23 12.56
N TYR A 11 -6.12 -8.38 12.44
CA TYR A 11 -4.75 -8.69 12.84
C TYR A 11 -4.63 -9.04 14.32
N GLU A 12 -5.37 -8.35 15.19
CA GLU A 12 -5.35 -8.58 16.64
C GLU A 12 -5.88 -9.96 17.03
N PHE A 13 -6.76 -10.54 16.23
CA PHE A 13 -7.31 -11.87 16.47
C PHE A 13 -6.45 -13.01 15.91
N LEU A 14 -5.41 -12.70 15.15
CA LEU A 14 -4.62 -13.71 14.42
C LEU A 14 -3.29 -14.01 15.12
N ASP A 15 -2.83 -15.26 14.98
CA ASP A 15 -1.48 -15.69 15.38
C ASP A 15 -0.46 -15.41 14.28
N GLY A 16 0.83 -15.66 14.57
CA GLY A 16 1.94 -15.33 13.68
C GLY A 16 1.78 -15.79 12.24
N ASP A 17 1.54 -17.08 12.00
CA ASP A 17 1.39 -17.63 10.64
C ASP A 17 0.16 -17.06 9.94
N ASP A 18 -0.93 -16.89 10.66
CA ASP A 18 -2.16 -16.32 10.11
C ASP A 18 -2.00 -14.83 9.79
N ARG A 19 -1.15 -14.13 10.52
CA ARG A 19 -0.79 -12.73 10.22
C ARG A 19 -0.04 -12.60 8.89
N TYR A 20 0.88 -13.52 8.60
CA TYR A 20 1.53 -13.58 7.29
C TYR A 20 0.54 -13.85 6.18
N ARG A 21 -0.40 -14.78 6.40
CA ARG A 21 -1.46 -15.07 5.43
C ARG A 21 -2.33 -13.85 5.16
N LEU A 22 -2.64 -13.08 6.20
CA LEU A 22 -3.39 -11.84 6.04
C LEU A 22 -2.65 -10.85 5.14
N LEU A 23 -1.34 -10.66 5.33
CA LEU A 23 -0.54 -9.78 4.48
C LEU A 23 -0.57 -10.23 3.02
N ILE A 24 -0.39 -11.52 2.77
CA ILE A 24 -0.44 -12.08 1.40
C ILE A 24 -1.82 -11.83 0.78
N GLU A 25 -2.86 -12.03 1.55
CA GLU A 25 -4.25 -11.83 1.12
C GLU A 25 -4.51 -10.35 0.77
N LEU A 26 -4.05 -9.43 1.61
CA LEU A 26 -4.14 -8.00 1.34
C LEU A 26 -3.46 -7.62 0.03
N GLY A 27 -2.28 -8.18 -0.21
CA GLY A 27 -1.56 -7.95 -1.47
C GLY A 27 -2.34 -8.44 -2.68
N ARG A 28 -3.03 -9.57 -2.56
CA ARG A 28 -3.87 -10.11 -3.64
C ARG A 28 -5.10 -9.25 -3.93
N GLU A 29 -5.55 -8.47 -2.97
CA GLU A 29 -6.70 -7.57 -3.12
C GLU A 29 -6.35 -6.26 -3.81
N LEU A 30 -5.05 -5.98 -4.02
CA LEU A 30 -4.63 -4.77 -4.74
C LEU A 30 -5.18 -4.77 -6.16
N GLU A 31 -5.63 -3.60 -6.60
CA GLU A 31 -5.99 -3.36 -7.99
C GLU A 31 -4.83 -3.75 -8.91
N ALA A 32 -5.12 -4.48 -9.98
CA ALA A 32 -4.10 -4.91 -10.92
C ALA A 32 -3.43 -3.70 -11.59
N MET A 33 -2.10 -3.60 -11.46
CA MET A 33 -1.33 -2.53 -12.10
C MET A 33 -0.95 -2.95 -13.52
N PRO A 34 -1.33 -2.18 -14.56
CA PRO A 34 -0.94 -2.50 -15.92
C PRO A 34 0.58 -2.59 -16.07
N ALA A 35 1.06 -3.57 -16.85
CA ALA A 35 2.49 -3.75 -17.08
C ALA A 35 3.14 -2.50 -17.66
N ALA A 36 2.41 -1.75 -18.49
CA ALA A 36 2.90 -0.50 -19.08
C ALA A 36 3.27 0.57 -18.04
N LEU A 37 2.71 0.49 -16.83
CA LEU A 37 3.02 1.42 -15.73
C LEU A 37 4.16 0.93 -14.84
N LYS A 38 4.63 -0.29 -15.01
CA LYS A 38 5.76 -0.85 -14.24
C LYS A 38 7.06 -0.50 -14.94
N THR A 39 7.53 0.71 -14.71
CA THR A 39 8.70 1.29 -15.39
C THR A 39 9.73 1.76 -14.37
N ASP A 40 10.90 2.17 -14.83
CA ASP A 40 11.93 2.75 -13.95
C ASP A 40 11.43 4.03 -13.28
N ALA A 41 10.56 4.80 -13.97
CA ALA A 41 9.99 6.03 -13.41
C ALA A 41 9.04 5.77 -12.23
N THR A 42 8.37 4.62 -12.20
CA THR A 42 7.45 4.25 -11.12
C THR A 42 8.08 3.34 -10.07
N LEU A 43 9.30 2.86 -10.32
CA LEU A 43 10.02 1.98 -9.41
C LEU A 43 10.46 2.73 -8.15
N VAL A 44 10.15 2.18 -6.98
CA VAL A 44 10.61 2.70 -5.70
C VAL A 44 12.00 2.14 -5.42
N HIS A 45 12.98 3.04 -5.28
CA HIS A 45 14.36 2.66 -5.03
C HIS A 45 14.61 2.38 -3.55
N GLY A 46 15.60 1.52 -3.26
CA GLY A 46 16.00 1.18 -1.90
C GLY A 46 15.30 -0.03 -1.29
N CYS A 47 14.41 -0.67 -2.03
CA CYS A 47 13.77 -1.92 -1.62
C CYS A 47 14.53 -3.13 -2.18
N SER A 48 14.62 -4.22 -1.39
CA SER A 48 15.21 -5.48 -1.88
C SER A 48 14.31 -6.16 -2.91
N ALA A 49 12.99 -6.04 -2.77
CA ALA A 49 12.02 -6.45 -3.77
C ALA A 49 11.69 -5.27 -4.68
N SER A 50 11.24 -5.56 -5.91
CA SER A 50 10.76 -4.51 -6.80
C SER A 50 9.37 -4.07 -6.37
N VAL A 51 9.21 -2.76 -6.21
CA VAL A 51 7.93 -2.11 -5.87
C VAL A 51 7.71 -0.97 -6.86
N TRP A 52 6.53 -0.92 -7.48
CA TRP A 52 6.14 0.16 -8.38
C TRP A 52 4.94 0.89 -7.79
N VAL A 53 4.95 2.21 -7.89
CA VAL A 53 3.84 3.07 -7.44
C VAL A 53 3.57 4.14 -8.50
N TYR A 54 2.31 4.30 -8.87
CA TYR A 54 1.86 5.29 -9.82
C TYR A 54 0.69 6.08 -9.25
N PRO A 55 0.87 7.37 -8.92
CA PRO A 55 -0.21 8.19 -8.39
C PRO A 55 -1.09 8.73 -9.51
N VAL A 56 -2.41 8.69 -9.30
CA VAL A 56 -3.40 9.27 -10.20
C VAL A 56 -4.19 10.33 -9.44
N ARG A 57 -4.18 11.56 -9.91
CA ARG A 57 -4.98 12.63 -9.33
C ARG A 57 -6.41 12.52 -9.87
N GLN A 58 -7.37 12.43 -8.97
CA GLN A 58 -8.79 12.37 -9.31
C GLN A 58 -9.37 13.78 -9.46
N GLU A 59 -10.56 13.89 -10.08
CA GLU A 59 -11.22 15.17 -10.35
C GLU A 59 -11.50 15.97 -9.08
N ASP A 60 -11.78 15.28 -7.97
CA ASP A 60 -12.04 15.91 -6.67
C ASP A 60 -10.77 16.31 -5.91
N GLY A 61 -9.59 16.11 -6.51
CA GLY A 61 -8.28 16.40 -5.90
C GLY A 61 -7.73 15.29 -5.03
N ALA A 62 -8.46 14.19 -4.85
CA ALA A 62 -7.94 13.02 -4.13
C ALA A 62 -6.87 12.31 -4.96
N LEU A 63 -5.97 11.60 -4.28
CA LEU A 63 -4.95 10.78 -4.93
C LEU A 63 -5.34 9.31 -4.86
N HIS A 64 -5.29 8.64 -6.00
CA HIS A 64 -5.45 7.20 -6.11
C HIS A 64 -4.12 6.59 -6.55
N PHE A 65 -3.63 5.60 -5.82
CA PHE A 65 -2.36 4.96 -6.11
C PHE A 65 -2.58 3.60 -6.73
N MET A 66 -1.93 3.35 -7.86
CA MET A 66 -1.75 2.02 -8.39
C MET A 66 -0.37 1.54 -7.95
N ALA A 67 -0.28 0.33 -7.45
CA ALA A 67 0.98 -0.20 -6.93
C ALA A 67 1.05 -1.71 -7.12
N ASP A 68 2.27 -2.22 -7.22
CA ASP A 68 2.52 -3.65 -7.30
C ASP A 68 3.92 -3.96 -6.75
N SER A 69 4.16 -5.24 -6.49
CA SER A 69 5.47 -5.76 -6.12
C SER A 69 5.61 -7.18 -6.67
N ASN A 70 6.87 -7.60 -6.89
CA ASN A 70 7.17 -8.96 -7.29
C ASN A 70 7.30 -9.94 -6.11
N ALA A 71 7.19 -9.44 -4.87
CA ALA A 71 7.26 -10.26 -3.66
C ALA A 71 5.93 -10.20 -2.91
N ALA A 72 5.37 -11.37 -2.57
CA ALA A 72 4.02 -11.46 -1.98
C ALA A 72 3.89 -10.71 -0.65
N ILE A 73 4.87 -10.82 0.25
CA ILE A 73 4.85 -10.14 1.54
C ILE A 73 4.97 -8.62 1.36
N THR A 74 5.90 -8.19 0.50
CA THR A 74 6.08 -6.76 0.20
C THR A 74 4.81 -6.18 -0.42
N LYS A 75 4.16 -6.92 -1.30
CA LYS A 75 2.87 -6.52 -1.89
C LYS A 75 1.79 -6.33 -0.82
N GLY A 76 1.77 -7.21 0.19
CA GLY A 76 0.88 -7.07 1.34
C GLY A 76 1.16 -5.82 2.16
N ILE A 77 2.43 -5.49 2.38
CA ILE A 77 2.83 -4.27 3.09
C ILE A 77 2.41 -3.04 2.30
N VAL A 78 2.59 -3.06 0.97
CA VAL A 78 2.12 -1.97 0.10
C VAL A 78 0.62 -1.78 0.23
N ALA A 79 -0.15 -2.87 0.22
CA ALA A 79 -1.61 -2.81 0.40
C ALA A 79 -1.98 -2.18 1.75
N LEU A 80 -1.25 -2.52 2.81
CA LEU A 80 -1.46 -1.94 4.13
C LEU A 80 -1.22 -0.44 4.15
N VAL A 81 -0.12 0.02 3.53
CA VAL A 81 0.17 1.46 3.41
C VAL A 81 -0.92 2.17 2.61
N LEU A 82 -1.34 1.59 1.47
CA LEU A 82 -2.38 2.19 0.64
C LEU A 82 -3.72 2.30 1.37
N SER A 83 -4.03 1.37 2.28
CA SER A 83 -5.28 1.46 3.07
C SER A 83 -5.34 2.73 3.91
N ALA A 84 -4.19 3.32 4.25
CA ALA A 84 -4.09 4.57 5.02
C ALA A 84 -4.14 5.84 4.16
N VAL A 85 -3.72 5.75 2.89
CA VAL A 85 -3.54 6.95 2.04
C VAL A 85 -4.43 6.97 0.80
N GLN A 86 -5.11 5.86 0.48
CA GLN A 86 -5.86 5.73 -0.78
C GLN A 86 -7.07 6.66 -0.82
N ASP A 87 -7.27 7.31 -1.98
CA ASP A 87 -8.43 8.14 -2.29
C ASP A 87 -8.65 9.31 -1.32
N ARG A 88 -7.57 9.88 -0.80
CA ARG A 88 -7.59 11.04 0.09
C ARG A 88 -7.02 12.28 -0.59
N PRO A 89 -7.38 13.50 -0.14
CA PRO A 89 -6.76 14.73 -0.63
C PRO A 89 -5.24 14.69 -0.47
N ALA A 90 -4.51 15.30 -1.41
CA ALA A 90 -3.05 15.27 -1.43
C ALA A 90 -2.42 15.78 -0.13
N GLY A 91 -3.02 16.81 0.51
CA GLY A 91 -2.53 17.32 1.79
C GLY A 91 -2.61 16.31 2.93
N GLU A 92 -3.68 15.52 2.98
CA GLU A 92 -3.84 14.45 3.99
C GLU A 92 -2.85 13.32 3.75
N VAL A 93 -2.58 12.97 2.51
CA VAL A 93 -1.59 11.95 2.16
C VAL A 93 -0.20 12.34 2.67
N ALA A 94 0.20 13.59 2.47
CA ALA A 94 1.50 14.09 2.95
C ALA A 94 1.63 14.01 4.47
N VAL A 95 0.59 14.36 5.22
CA VAL A 95 0.56 14.27 6.69
C VAL A 95 0.64 12.82 7.15
N THR A 96 -0.10 11.93 6.49
CA THR A 96 -0.10 10.49 6.80
C THR A 96 1.29 9.89 6.60
N ASP A 97 1.98 10.24 5.51
CA ASP A 97 3.34 9.80 5.24
C ASP A 97 4.31 10.18 6.37
N ILE A 98 4.22 11.41 6.87
CA ILE A 98 5.05 11.90 7.97
C ILE A 98 4.79 11.08 9.24
N GLU A 99 3.52 10.81 9.55
CA GLU A 99 3.15 10.02 10.73
C GLU A 99 3.64 8.58 10.64
N ILE A 100 3.48 7.93 9.48
CA ILE A 100 3.98 6.58 9.24
C ILE A 100 5.50 6.54 9.38
N GLY A 101 6.20 7.52 8.80
CA GLY A 101 7.65 7.63 8.90
C GLY A 101 8.13 7.75 10.34
N ARG A 102 7.44 8.53 11.17
CA ARG A 102 7.75 8.67 12.60
C ARG A 102 7.55 7.36 13.37
N ALA A 103 6.56 6.56 13.00
CA ALA A 103 6.29 5.29 13.67
C ALA A 103 7.41 4.26 13.45
N HIS A 104 8.20 4.41 12.39
CA HIS A 104 9.30 3.50 12.03
C HIS A 104 10.69 3.96 12.48
N VAL A 105 10.79 5.11 13.10
CA VAL A 105 12.07 5.68 13.56
C VAL A 105 12.42 5.24 14.98
#